data_d3144240996088c587aaaf628d6760b8
#
_entry.id   d3144240996088c587aaaf628d6760b8
#
_cell.length_a   1.000
_cell.length_b   1.000
_cell.length_c   1.000
_cell.angle_alpha   90.00
_cell.angle_beta   90.00
_cell.angle_gamma   90.00
#
_symmetry.space_group_name_H-M   'P 1'
#
loop_
_entity.id
_entity.type
_entity.pdbx_description
1 polymer ?
#
loop_
_entity_poly.entity_id
_entity_poly.type
_entity_poly.pdbx_seq_one_letter_code
_entity_poly.pdbx_strand_id
1 'polypeptide(L)'
;MTQARALAILKTGVNVFLTGEPGSGKTHVINEYVAYLRAHKIEPAITASTGIAATHIGGFTIHSWSGIGIKNKLEKRDLEKIASTGYVRKRVSRAKILIIDEVSMLLPETLSMIDAVCRKIKGSMASFGGLQIVLVGDFFQLPPVARNEVSNILQGTLIKETVARFAYDSSVWLSANLTICYLNEQYRQDDVNFLDILTAIRCNKFGNKHLCQIETRKIAKHLVPDWAPKLFSHNFDVDRVNEEMLGKLDSKQKTFLMFSEGPRPIVEALKKGCLSPEKLCLKVGATVMFTKNNLQDGFVNGTLGAVERFDKISGQPIVRTRQGRNIQVKSMDWIVEEREKTLAQITQLPLRLAWAITVHKSQGMSMDEAVMDLSGVFEFGQGYVALSRVRRLSGLYLLGWNAKTFLVHPEILAKDEIFRARSNEAQENFLKIAEAGLTKRHNDFIVACGGSLEVDKNTVKKINGWQKREKGIDTYSATLAMWNEGKNIAQIAKARELKESTIISHIEKLAKNKQIGRGDLSRLLTPTLANNLSEIHALFCEVGLERLSPVFEELAGKYSYDELRIARMMYQK
;
A
#
# COMPACT_ATOMS: atom_id res chain seq x y z
N MET A 1 -8.02 -5.36 -19.49
CA MET A 1 -9.24 -4.55 -19.22
C MET A 1 -8.93 -3.39 -18.28
N THR A 2 -9.86 -2.41 -18.15
CA THR A 2 -9.71 -1.26 -17.23
C THR A 2 -10.07 -1.63 -15.79
N GLN A 3 -9.56 -0.86 -14.82
CA GLN A 3 -9.90 -1.00 -13.39
C GLN A 3 -11.42 -0.88 -13.14
N ALA A 4 -12.08 0.10 -13.78
CA ALA A 4 -13.52 0.29 -13.64
C ALA A 4 -14.32 -0.94 -14.12
N ARG A 5 -13.87 -1.58 -15.20
CA ARG A 5 -14.51 -2.80 -15.73
C ARG A 5 -14.30 -3.99 -14.79
N ALA A 6 -13.08 -4.19 -14.29
CA ALA A 6 -12.79 -5.25 -13.33
C ALA A 6 -13.62 -5.09 -12.04
N LEU A 7 -13.79 -3.86 -11.55
CA LEU A 7 -14.64 -3.55 -10.41
C LEU A 7 -16.12 -3.88 -10.68
N ALA A 8 -16.63 -3.56 -11.88
CA ALA A 8 -18.00 -3.89 -12.26
C ALA A 8 -18.23 -5.42 -12.30
N ILE A 9 -17.24 -6.19 -12.76
CA ILE A 9 -17.29 -7.67 -12.76
C ILE A 9 -17.29 -8.19 -11.30
N LEU A 10 -16.41 -7.70 -10.45
CA LEU A 10 -16.34 -8.10 -9.02
C LEU A 10 -17.69 -7.92 -8.31
N LYS A 11 -18.37 -6.82 -8.57
CA LYS A 11 -19.69 -6.49 -7.97
C LYS A 11 -20.80 -7.45 -8.35
N THR A 12 -20.65 -8.26 -9.43
CA THR A 12 -21.66 -9.27 -9.81
C THR A 12 -21.62 -10.54 -8.96
N GLY A 13 -20.61 -10.70 -8.09
CA GLY A 13 -20.49 -11.87 -7.23
C GLY A 13 -19.82 -13.09 -7.89
N VAL A 14 -19.40 -13.00 -9.15
CA VAL A 14 -18.62 -14.08 -9.80
C VAL A 14 -17.26 -14.24 -9.15
N ASN A 15 -16.68 -15.44 -9.21
CA ASN A 15 -15.32 -15.66 -8.78
C ASN A 15 -14.33 -15.02 -9.75
N VAL A 16 -13.32 -14.33 -9.24
CA VAL A 16 -12.41 -13.53 -10.06
C VAL A 16 -10.95 -13.87 -9.74
N PHE A 17 -10.14 -13.98 -10.79
CA PHE A 17 -8.70 -13.80 -10.70
C PHE A 17 -8.32 -12.43 -11.27
N LEU A 18 -7.89 -11.52 -10.40
CA LEU A 18 -7.45 -10.17 -10.74
C LEU A 18 -5.93 -10.16 -10.88
N THR A 19 -5.44 -9.96 -12.09
CA THR A 19 -4.01 -9.96 -12.41
C THR A 19 -3.62 -8.76 -13.27
N GLY A 20 -2.34 -8.61 -13.53
CA GLY A 20 -1.77 -7.52 -14.31
C GLY A 20 -0.38 -7.18 -13.83
N GLU A 21 0.31 -6.30 -14.55
CA GLU A 21 1.68 -5.90 -14.26
C GLU A 21 1.83 -5.19 -12.90
N PRO A 22 3.04 -5.13 -12.33
CA PRO A 22 3.30 -4.30 -11.16
C PRO A 22 2.93 -2.84 -11.44
N GLY A 23 2.09 -2.25 -10.59
CA GLY A 23 1.60 -0.88 -10.80
C GLY A 23 0.31 -0.74 -11.61
N SER A 24 -0.30 -1.83 -12.09
CA SER A 24 -1.59 -1.80 -12.79
C SER A 24 -2.80 -1.43 -11.91
N GLY A 25 -2.59 -1.27 -10.59
CA GLY A 25 -3.65 -0.85 -9.67
C GLY A 25 -4.51 -1.97 -9.12
N LYS A 26 -4.04 -3.22 -9.08
CA LYS A 26 -4.75 -4.36 -8.47
C LYS A 26 -5.25 -4.04 -7.06
N THR A 27 -4.37 -3.54 -6.20
CA THR A 27 -4.71 -3.16 -4.81
C THR A 27 -5.73 -2.03 -4.76
N HIS A 28 -5.69 -1.08 -5.71
CA HIS A 28 -6.68 -0.01 -5.82
C HIS A 28 -8.08 -0.58 -6.10
N VAL A 29 -8.21 -1.45 -7.10
CA VAL A 29 -9.48 -2.12 -7.43
C VAL A 29 -10.04 -2.89 -6.23
N ILE A 30 -9.18 -3.61 -5.50
CA ILE A 30 -9.62 -4.35 -4.30
C ILE A 30 -10.08 -3.41 -3.20
N ASN A 31 -9.37 -2.31 -2.95
CA ASN A 31 -9.79 -1.31 -1.96
C ASN A 31 -11.14 -0.69 -2.31
N GLU A 32 -11.37 -0.35 -3.58
CA GLU A 32 -12.66 0.16 -4.04
C GLU A 32 -13.77 -0.90 -3.90
N TYR A 33 -13.45 -2.17 -4.19
CA TYR A 33 -14.40 -3.26 -4.01
C TYR A 33 -14.77 -3.49 -2.54
N VAL A 34 -13.79 -3.51 -1.64
CA VAL A 34 -14.00 -3.60 -0.19
C VAL A 34 -14.84 -2.43 0.31
N ALA A 35 -14.54 -1.22 -0.13
CA ALA A 35 -15.29 -0.03 0.21
C ALA A 35 -16.75 -0.11 -0.25
N TYR A 36 -16.98 -0.59 -1.48
CA TYR A 36 -18.32 -0.84 -2.01
C TYR A 36 -19.09 -1.85 -1.14
N LEU A 37 -18.48 -2.97 -0.78
CA LEU A 37 -19.12 -4.00 0.06
C LEU A 37 -19.49 -3.46 1.44
N ARG A 38 -18.56 -2.76 2.10
CA ARG A 38 -18.77 -2.15 3.42
C ARG A 38 -19.89 -1.10 3.40
N ALA A 39 -19.98 -0.30 2.32
CA ALA A 39 -21.08 0.65 2.13
C ALA A 39 -22.45 -0.04 2.10
N HIS A 40 -22.51 -1.30 1.64
CA HIS A 40 -23.68 -2.16 1.64
C HIS A 40 -23.77 -3.08 2.88
N LYS A 41 -23.01 -2.81 3.96
CA LYS A 41 -22.98 -3.57 5.22
C LYS A 41 -22.49 -5.02 5.08
N ILE A 42 -21.68 -5.30 4.07
CA ILE A 42 -21.04 -6.60 3.85
C ILE A 42 -19.56 -6.49 4.22
N GLU A 43 -19.11 -7.31 5.18
CA GLU A 43 -17.70 -7.35 5.56
C GLU A 43 -17.03 -8.55 4.86
N PRO A 44 -16.12 -8.30 3.87
CA PRO A 44 -15.38 -9.36 3.21
C PRO A 44 -14.26 -9.91 4.11
N ALA A 45 -13.90 -11.18 3.93
CA ALA A 45 -12.68 -11.73 4.48
C ALA A 45 -11.49 -11.30 3.61
N ILE A 46 -10.67 -10.41 4.13
CA ILE A 46 -9.48 -9.89 3.45
C ILE A 46 -8.27 -10.66 3.94
N THR A 47 -7.58 -11.34 3.02
CA THR A 47 -6.43 -12.18 3.35
C THR A 47 -5.31 -12.01 2.33
N ALA A 48 -4.09 -12.43 2.72
CA ALA A 48 -2.96 -12.50 1.80
C ALA A 48 -2.10 -13.74 2.07
N SER A 49 -1.27 -14.12 1.10
CA SER A 49 -0.33 -15.24 1.22
C SER A 49 0.75 -15.01 2.28
N THR A 50 1.20 -13.76 2.45
CA THR A 50 2.27 -13.39 3.39
C THR A 50 1.81 -12.40 4.45
N GLY A 51 2.54 -12.36 5.59
CA GLY A 51 2.27 -11.42 6.66
C GLY A 51 2.41 -9.97 6.21
N ILE A 52 3.40 -9.65 5.38
CA ILE A 52 3.64 -8.30 4.86
C ILE A 52 2.45 -7.85 4.01
N ALA A 53 2.00 -8.66 3.05
CA ALA A 53 0.85 -8.35 2.22
C ALA A 53 -0.43 -8.23 3.06
N ALA A 54 -0.65 -9.13 4.02
CA ALA A 54 -1.79 -9.09 4.93
C ALA A 54 -1.84 -7.79 5.75
N THR A 55 -0.69 -7.33 6.23
CA THR A 55 -0.59 -6.07 7.00
C THR A 55 -0.90 -4.84 6.13
N HIS A 56 -0.51 -4.86 4.84
CA HIS A 56 -0.79 -3.76 3.91
C HIS A 56 -2.29 -3.58 3.62
N ILE A 57 -3.03 -4.67 3.59
CA ILE A 57 -4.48 -4.66 3.32
C ILE A 57 -5.33 -4.66 4.60
N GLY A 58 -4.69 -4.61 5.78
CA GLY A 58 -5.38 -4.63 7.08
C GLY A 58 -6.12 -5.93 7.36
N GLY A 59 -5.64 -7.07 6.80
CA GLY A 59 -6.26 -8.38 6.88
C GLY A 59 -5.41 -9.42 7.61
N PHE A 60 -5.79 -10.68 7.46
CA PHE A 60 -5.07 -11.83 7.99
C PHE A 60 -4.17 -12.49 6.93
N THR A 61 -3.16 -13.25 7.35
CA THR A 61 -2.62 -14.24 6.42
C THR A 61 -3.68 -15.32 6.18
N ILE A 62 -3.76 -15.84 4.95
CA ILE A 62 -4.72 -16.88 4.62
C ILE A 62 -4.53 -18.15 5.48
N HIS A 63 -3.29 -18.45 5.86
CA HIS A 63 -2.94 -19.53 6.77
C HIS A 63 -3.56 -19.35 8.17
N SER A 64 -3.52 -18.14 8.71
CA SER A 64 -4.13 -17.80 9.99
C SER A 64 -5.66 -17.74 9.88
N TRP A 65 -6.18 -17.17 8.79
CA TRP A 65 -7.62 -17.03 8.58
C TRP A 65 -8.32 -18.39 8.47
N SER A 66 -7.76 -19.30 7.68
CA SER A 66 -8.32 -20.65 7.49
C SER A 66 -8.00 -21.61 8.64
N GLY A 67 -7.03 -21.28 9.50
CA GLY A 67 -6.58 -22.15 10.59
C GLY A 67 -5.65 -23.27 10.17
N ILE A 68 -5.23 -23.36 8.90
CA ILE A 68 -4.30 -24.41 8.43
C ILE A 68 -2.89 -24.26 9.02
N GLY A 69 -2.52 -23.03 9.46
CA GLY A 69 -1.19 -22.76 10.03
C GLY A 69 -0.07 -23.03 9.01
N ILE A 70 1.01 -23.69 9.47
CA ILE A 70 2.20 -24.02 8.66
C ILE A 70 2.17 -25.41 8.03
N LYS A 71 1.00 -26.06 8.00
CA LYS A 71 0.84 -27.41 7.48
C LYS A 71 0.97 -27.43 5.95
N ASN A 72 1.61 -28.46 5.42
CA ASN A 72 1.72 -28.71 3.98
C ASN A 72 0.62 -29.64 3.46
N LYS A 73 -0.02 -30.41 4.37
CA LYS A 73 -1.12 -31.33 4.06
C LYS A 73 -2.09 -31.38 5.24
N LEU A 74 -3.37 -31.55 4.97
CA LEU A 74 -4.39 -31.78 5.99
C LEU A 74 -4.83 -33.25 5.97
N GLU A 75 -4.78 -33.88 7.15
CA GLU A 75 -5.45 -35.14 7.37
C GLU A 75 -6.92 -34.90 7.79
N LYS A 76 -7.75 -35.94 7.72
CA LYS A 76 -9.16 -35.86 8.11
C LYS A 76 -9.33 -35.32 9.53
N ARG A 77 -8.49 -35.79 10.48
CA ARG A 77 -8.46 -35.33 11.88
C ARG A 77 -8.11 -33.83 12.01
N ASP A 78 -7.15 -33.37 11.21
CA ASP A 78 -6.77 -31.94 11.20
C ASP A 78 -7.94 -31.07 10.74
N LEU A 79 -8.62 -31.48 9.67
CA LEU A 79 -9.77 -30.77 9.13
C LEU A 79 -10.91 -30.71 10.15
N GLU A 80 -11.18 -31.79 10.86
CA GLU A 80 -12.19 -31.82 11.93
C GLU A 80 -11.80 -30.90 13.09
N LYS A 81 -10.54 -30.93 13.53
CA LYS A 81 -10.02 -30.05 14.59
C LYS A 81 -10.12 -28.56 14.19
N ILE A 82 -9.74 -28.22 12.97
CA ILE A 82 -9.86 -26.84 12.45
C ILE A 82 -11.33 -26.42 12.42
N ALA A 83 -12.21 -27.25 11.89
CA ALA A 83 -13.64 -26.96 11.77
C ALA A 83 -14.35 -26.85 13.14
N SER A 84 -13.86 -27.54 14.19
CA SER A 84 -14.37 -27.42 15.56
C SER A 84 -13.79 -26.23 16.33
N THR A 85 -12.69 -25.62 15.84
CA THR A 85 -12.07 -24.45 16.48
C THR A 85 -13.01 -23.25 16.41
N GLY A 86 -13.55 -22.82 17.55
CA GLY A 86 -14.66 -21.87 17.64
C GLY A 86 -14.46 -20.55 16.87
N TYR A 87 -13.28 -19.91 16.98
CA TYR A 87 -13.00 -18.65 16.28
C TYR A 87 -12.82 -18.85 14.77
N VAL A 88 -12.23 -19.97 14.30
CA VAL A 88 -12.09 -20.27 12.86
C VAL A 88 -13.47 -20.55 12.26
N ARG A 89 -14.25 -21.44 12.93
CA ARG A 89 -15.62 -21.77 12.53
C ARG A 89 -16.48 -20.52 12.42
N LYS A 90 -16.48 -19.65 13.43
CA LYS A 90 -17.27 -18.41 13.45
C LYS A 90 -16.90 -17.47 12.30
N ARG A 91 -15.62 -17.31 12.03
CA ARG A 91 -15.07 -16.44 10.98
C ARG A 91 -15.40 -16.95 9.57
N VAL A 92 -15.13 -18.22 9.30
CA VAL A 92 -15.38 -18.83 7.98
C VAL A 92 -16.88 -18.97 7.71
N SER A 93 -17.70 -19.39 8.71
CA SER A 93 -19.15 -19.53 8.51
C SER A 93 -19.83 -18.21 8.15
N ARG A 94 -19.37 -17.09 8.68
CA ARG A 94 -19.92 -15.75 8.44
C ARG A 94 -19.48 -15.13 7.12
N ALA A 95 -18.29 -15.45 6.64
CA ALA A 95 -17.77 -14.88 5.41
C ALA A 95 -18.71 -15.21 4.23
N LYS A 96 -18.90 -14.26 3.34
CA LYS A 96 -19.59 -14.40 2.06
C LYS A 96 -18.62 -14.25 0.90
N ILE A 97 -17.56 -13.49 1.11
CA ILE A 97 -16.54 -13.15 0.13
C ILE A 97 -15.18 -13.41 0.78
N LEU A 98 -14.31 -14.10 0.07
CA LEU A 98 -12.91 -14.32 0.45
C LEU A 98 -11.98 -13.72 -0.60
N ILE A 99 -11.19 -12.73 -0.19
CA ILE A 99 -10.17 -12.09 -1.01
C ILE A 99 -8.81 -12.64 -0.56
N ILE A 100 -8.02 -13.15 -1.51
CA ILE A 100 -6.65 -13.66 -1.27
C ILE A 100 -5.69 -12.87 -2.15
N ASP A 101 -4.91 -11.97 -1.54
CA ASP A 101 -3.88 -11.19 -2.22
C ASP A 101 -2.55 -11.96 -2.30
N GLU A 102 -1.70 -11.59 -3.27
CA GLU A 102 -0.41 -12.21 -3.58
C GLU A 102 -0.52 -13.74 -3.76
N VAL A 103 -1.53 -14.19 -4.51
CA VAL A 103 -1.80 -15.62 -4.74
C VAL A 103 -0.66 -16.36 -5.44
N SER A 104 0.23 -15.64 -6.16
CA SER A 104 1.42 -16.20 -6.81
C SER A 104 2.37 -16.90 -5.84
N MET A 105 2.33 -16.54 -4.56
CA MET A 105 3.16 -17.14 -3.51
C MET A 105 2.49 -18.32 -2.79
N LEU A 106 1.30 -18.75 -3.22
CA LEU A 106 0.61 -19.91 -2.66
C LEU A 106 0.93 -21.17 -3.46
N LEU A 107 1.19 -22.26 -2.72
CA LEU A 107 1.28 -23.59 -3.29
C LEU A 107 -0.12 -24.12 -3.67
N PRO A 108 -0.24 -25.00 -4.68
CA PRO A 108 -1.50 -25.66 -5.05
C PRO A 108 -2.17 -26.39 -3.89
N GLU A 109 -1.37 -27.07 -3.05
CA GLU A 109 -1.83 -27.80 -1.87
C GLU A 109 -2.43 -26.84 -0.85
N THR A 110 -1.83 -25.65 -0.67
CA THR A 110 -2.37 -24.64 0.26
C THR A 110 -3.74 -24.18 -0.20
N LEU A 111 -3.93 -23.91 -1.47
CA LEU A 111 -5.23 -23.51 -2.02
C LEU A 111 -6.28 -24.61 -1.84
N SER A 112 -5.88 -25.89 -2.04
CA SER A 112 -6.73 -27.05 -1.83
C SER A 112 -7.12 -27.25 -0.36
N MET A 113 -6.19 -27.02 0.57
CA MET A 113 -6.46 -27.07 2.01
C MET A 113 -7.47 -25.99 2.44
N ILE A 114 -7.35 -24.77 1.91
CA ILE A 114 -8.28 -23.66 2.20
C ILE A 114 -9.69 -24.02 1.72
N ASP A 115 -9.81 -24.53 0.49
CA ASP A 115 -11.08 -24.99 -0.06
C ASP A 115 -11.72 -26.06 0.82
N ALA A 116 -10.95 -27.08 1.24
CA ALA A 116 -11.43 -28.15 2.10
C ALA A 116 -11.96 -27.62 3.46
N VAL A 117 -11.26 -26.66 4.07
CA VAL A 117 -11.71 -26.02 5.32
C VAL A 117 -13.00 -25.24 5.09
N CYS A 118 -13.09 -24.46 4.00
CA CYS A 118 -14.30 -23.70 3.68
C CYS A 118 -15.50 -24.62 3.43
N ARG A 119 -15.34 -25.66 2.62
CA ARG A 119 -16.40 -26.67 2.38
C ARG A 119 -16.86 -27.33 3.67
N LYS A 120 -15.93 -27.77 4.51
CA LYS A 120 -16.26 -28.46 5.78
C LYS A 120 -17.05 -27.55 6.72
N ILE A 121 -16.65 -26.30 6.90
CA ILE A 121 -17.29 -25.35 7.83
C ILE A 121 -18.63 -24.85 7.27
N LYS A 122 -18.72 -24.61 5.95
CA LYS A 122 -19.95 -24.15 5.29
C LYS A 122 -20.97 -25.28 5.09
N GLY A 123 -20.57 -26.55 5.18
CA GLY A 123 -21.42 -27.69 4.89
C GLY A 123 -21.86 -27.75 3.40
N SER A 124 -21.03 -27.23 2.49
CA SER A 124 -21.32 -27.13 1.06
C SER A 124 -20.20 -27.73 0.22
N MET A 125 -20.55 -28.49 -0.81
CA MET A 125 -19.60 -29.10 -1.75
C MET A 125 -19.17 -28.15 -2.87
N ALA A 126 -19.78 -26.94 -2.98
CA ALA A 126 -19.35 -25.92 -3.92
C ALA A 126 -17.91 -25.45 -3.60
N SER A 127 -17.18 -25.01 -4.60
CA SER A 127 -15.83 -24.47 -4.44
C SER A 127 -15.81 -23.42 -3.32
N PHE A 128 -14.86 -23.56 -2.40
CA PHE A 128 -14.74 -22.74 -1.19
C PHE A 128 -16.02 -22.64 -0.35
N GLY A 129 -16.84 -23.70 -0.38
CA GLY A 129 -18.10 -23.73 0.37
C GLY A 129 -19.13 -22.71 -0.12
N GLY A 130 -19.07 -22.26 -1.36
CA GLY A 130 -19.99 -21.28 -1.96
C GLY A 130 -19.65 -19.81 -1.64
N LEU A 131 -18.45 -19.53 -1.16
CA LEU A 131 -17.95 -18.15 -1.04
C LEU A 131 -17.64 -17.58 -2.42
N GLN A 132 -17.89 -16.29 -2.65
CA GLN A 132 -17.22 -15.62 -3.75
C GLN A 132 -15.72 -15.56 -3.46
N ILE A 133 -14.92 -16.03 -4.42
CA ILE A 133 -13.45 -16.02 -4.33
C ILE A 133 -12.88 -14.93 -5.23
N VAL A 134 -12.05 -14.09 -4.65
CA VAL A 134 -11.27 -13.07 -5.36
C VAL A 134 -9.80 -13.36 -5.12
N LEU A 135 -9.15 -13.94 -6.11
CA LEU A 135 -7.71 -14.19 -6.10
C LEU A 135 -7.00 -13.02 -6.77
N VAL A 136 -5.96 -12.50 -6.14
CA VAL A 136 -5.21 -11.34 -6.65
C VAL A 136 -3.73 -11.67 -6.70
N GLY A 137 -3.07 -11.35 -7.80
CA GLY A 137 -1.62 -11.59 -7.88
C GLY A 137 -1.05 -11.45 -9.29
N ASP A 138 0.25 -11.65 -9.39
CA ASP A 138 1.02 -11.62 -10.62
C ASP A 138 2.03 -12.76 -10.60
N PHE A 139 1.81 -13.80 -11.40
CA PHE A 139 2.67 -14.99 -11.42
C PHE A 139 4.07 -14.73 -11.98
N PHE A 140 4.32 -13.62 -12.65
CA PHE A 140 5.68 -13.21 -13.02
C PHE A 140 6.50 -12.70 -11.84
N GLN A 141 5.86 -12.47 -10.69
CA GLN A 141 6.55 -12.15 -9.45
C GLN A 141 7.09 -13.44 -8.80
N LEU A 142 7.51 -13.32 -7.52
CA LEU A 142 8.15 -14.44 -6.85
C LEU A 142 7.22 -15.65 -6.74
N PRO A 143 7.70 -16.86 -7.14
CA PRO A 143 6.97 -18.08 -6.93
C PRO A 143 6.92 -18.47 -5.45
N PRO A 144 6.08 -19.45 -5.07
CA PRO A 144 6.11 -20.04 -3.75
C PRO A 144 7.50 -20.58 -3.41
N VAL A 145 7.95 -20.36 -2.16
CA VAL A 145 9.18 -20.98 -1.67
C VAL A 145 8.89 -22.47 -1.44
N ALA A 146 9.25 -23.30 -2.43
CA ALA A 146 9.24 -24.75 -2.25
C ALA A 146 10.32 -25.10 -1.22
N ARG A 147 9.92 -25.66 -0.07
CA ARG A 147 10.89 -26.37 0.78
C ARG A 147 11.34 -27.58 -0.05
N ASN A 148 12.64 -27.69 -0.30
CA ASN A 148 13.22 -28.86 -0.92
C ASN A 148 12.83 -30.10 -0.10
N GLU A 149 11.76 -30.76 -0.48
CA GLU A 149 11.62 -32.17 -0.16
C GLU A 149 12.72 -32.83 -1.02
N VAL A 150 13.74 -33.32 -0.33
CA VAL A 150 14.77 -34.18 -0.91
C VAL A 150 14.01 -35.19 -1.75
N SER A 151 14.15 -35.05 -3.05
CA SER A 151 13.64 -36.05 -3.99
C SER A 151 14.21 -37.39 -3.56
N ASN A 152 13.37 -38.23 -2.95
CA ASN A 152 13.66 -39.65 -2.84
C ASN A 152 13.83 -40.14 -4.24
N ILE A 153 15.08 -40.26 -4.64
CA ILE A 153 15.50 -40.98 -5.83
C ILE A 153 15.20 -42.46 -5.57
N LEU A 154 13.96 -42.83 -5.76
CA LEU A 154 13.55 -44.20 -5.94
C LEU A 154 13.63 -44.49 -7.43
N GLN A 155 14.77 -45.11 -7.77
CA GLN A 155 14.99 -46.00 -8.90
C GLN A 155 13.97 -45.98 -10.05
N GLY A 156 14.39 -45.44 -11.19
CA GLY A 156 14.20 -46.14 -12.45
C GLY A 156 12.96 -45.90 -13.27
N THR A 157 12.19 -44.82 -13.10
CA THR A 157 11.14 -44.44 -14.05
C THR A 157 11.24 -42.96 -14.44
N LEU A 158 11.57 -42.73 -15.72
CA LEU A 158 11.60 -41.44 -16.39
C LEU A 158 10.17 -40.94 -16.66
N ILE A 159 9.35 -40.83 -15.62
CA ILE A 159 8.15 -40.04 -15.69
C ILE A 159 8.51 -38.71 -15.02
N LYS A 160 8.77 -37.68 -15.81
CA LYS A 160 8.72 -36.29 -15.36
C LYS A 160 7.29 -36.00 -14.95
N GLU A 161 6.91 -36.36 -13.72
CA GLU A 161 5.74 -35.76 -13.09
C GLU A 161 6.02 -34.25 -13.06
N THR A 162 5.23 -33.48 -13.80
CA THR A 162 5.21 -32.01 -13.70
C THR A 162 4.76 -31.72 -12.29
N VAL A 163 5.71 -31.43 -11.40
CA VAL A 163 5.41 -31.06 -10.02
C VAL A 163 4.60 -29.77 -10.08
N ALA A 164 3.34 -29.86 -9.67
CA ALA A 164 2.45 -28.70 -9.56
C ALA A 164 3.13 -27.63 -8.71
N ARG A 165 3.42 -26.48 -9.30
CA ARG A 165 4.26 -25.45 -8.68
C ARG A 165 3.49 -24.20 -8.32
N PHE A 166 2.46 -23.89 -9.10
CA PHE A 166 1.71 -22.64 -8.97
C PHE A 166 0.26 -22.90 -8.53
N ALA A 167 -0.33 -21.95 -7.83
CA ALA A 167 -1.71 -22.06 -7.35
C ALA A 167 -2.71 -22.41 -8.47
N TYR A 168 -2.46 -22.01 -9.72
CA TYR A 168 -3.30 -22.32 -10.86
C TYR A 168 -3.23 -23.79 -11.31
N ASP A 169 -2.28 -24.58 -10.81
CA ASP A 169 -2.17 -26.01 -11.10
C ASP A 169 -3.10 -26.84 -10.20
N SER A 170 -3.71 -26.24 -9.18
CA SER A 170 -4.63 -26.94 -8.30
C SER A 170 -5.95 -27.25 -9.01
N SER A 171 -6.54 -28.42 -8.72
CA SER A 171 -7.89 -28.78 -9.17
C SER A 171 -8.95 -27.79 -8.69
N VAL A 172 -8.71 -27.17 -7.54
CA VAL A 172 -9.60 -26.15 -6.94
C VAL A 172 -9.62 -24.88 -7.78
N TRP A 173 -8.48 -24.45 -8.32
CA TRP A 173 -8.44 -23.31 -9.25
C TRP A 173 -9.30 -23.55 -10.48
N LEU A 174 -9.25 -24.76 -11.04
CA LEU A 174 -10.04 -25.12 -12.20
C LEU A 174 -11.54 -25.18 -11.88
N SER A 175 -11.90 -25.81 -10.73
CA SER A 175 -13.29 -25.95 -10.30
C SER A 175 -13.94 -24.65 -9.82
N ALA A 176 -13.15 -23.65 -9.44
CA ALA A 176 -13.65 -22.35 -8.97
C ALA A 176 -14.26 -21.47 -10.09
N ASN A 177 -14.11 -21.88 -11.35
CA ASN A 177 -14.65 -21.15 -12.52
C ASN A 177 -14.35 -19.65 -12.49
N LEU A 178 -13.07 -19.30 -12.36
CA LEU A 178 -12.62 -17.93 -12.20
C LEU A 178 -12.77 -17.12 -13.49
N THR A 179 -13.44 -15.97 -13.39
CA THR A 179 -13.41 -14.92 -14.43
C THR A 179 -12.06 -14.20 -14.34
N ILE A 180 -11.33 -14.16 -15.44
CA ILE A 180 -10.00 -13.52 -15.45
C ILE A 180 -10.16 -12.03 -15.72
N CYS A 181 -9.64 -11.19 -14.82
CA CYS A 181 -9.58 -9.75 -14.99
C CYS A 181 -8.10 -9.32 -15.09
N TYR A 182 -7.61 -9.16 -16.32
CA TYR A 182 -6.24 -8.74 -16.60
C TYR A 182 -6.19 -7.23 -16.80
N LEU A 183 -5.59 -6.49 -15.84
CA LEU A 183 -5.47 -5.04 -15.91
C LEU A 183 -4.34 -4.63 -16.85
N ASN A 184 -4.65 -3.72 -17.78
CA ASN A 184 -3.70 -3.22 -18.79
C ASN A 184 -3.23 -1.79 -18.51
N GLU A 185 -3.80 -1.11 -17.49
CA GLU A 185 -3.45 0.26 -17.12
C GLU A 185 -2.17 0.27 -16.27
N GLN A 186 -1.34 1.30 -16.42
CA GLN A 186 -0.09 1.46 -15.68
C GLN A 186 -0.07 2.81 -14.96
N TYR A 187 0.23 2.78 -13.64
CA TYR A 187 0.20 3.97 -12.78
C TYR A 187 1.48 4.18 -11.97
N ARG A 188 2.40 3.21 -11.98
CA ARG A 188 3.60 3.25 -11.13
C ARG A 188 4.79 3.88 -11.81
N GLN A 189 5.05 3.52 -13.05
CA GLN A 189 6.17 3.99 -13.84
C GLN A 189 5.69 5.04 -14.82
N ASP A 190 6.35 6.19 -14.81
CA ASP A 190 6.18 7.29 -15.78
C ASP A 190 7.33 7.37 -16.80
N ASP A 191 8.29 6.44 -16.73
CA ASP A 191 9.44 6.30 -17.63
C ASP A 191 9.14 5.26 -18.71
N VAL A 192 8.82 5.73 -19.90
CA VAL A 192 8.43 4.88 -21.05
C VAL A 192 9.54 3.89 -21.44
N ASN A 193 10.81 4.31 -21.39
CA ASN A 193 11.94 3.43 -21.72
C ASN A 193 12.09 2.32 -20.70
N PHE A 194 11.88 2.62 -19.43
CA PHE A 194 11.95 1.61 -18.38
C PHE A 194 10.77 0.63 -18.43
N LEU A 195 9.58 1.13 -18.78
CA LEU A 195 8.42 0.27 -19.05
C LEU A 195 8.67 -0.69 -20.22
N ASP A 196 9.29 -0.22 -21.30
CA ASP A 196 9.65 -1.05 -22.45
C ASP A 196 10.58 -2.21 -22.01
N ILE A 197 11.60 -1.91 -21.19
CA ILE A 197 12.51 -2.92 -20.62
C ILE A 197 11.75 -3.96 -19.79
N LEU A 198 10.90 -3.52 -18.84
CA LEU A 198 10.15 -4.42 -17.96
C LEU A 198 9.16 -5.29 -18.74
N THR A 199 8.49 -4.70 -19.74
CA THR A 199 7.58 -5.43 -20.62
C THR A 199 8.33 -6.43 -21.49
N ALA A 200 9.51 -6.06 -22.02
CA ALA A 200 10.35 -6.97 -22.80
C ALA A 200 10.82 -8.18 -21.98
N ILE A 201 11.20 -7.97 -20.70
CA ILE A 201 11.54 -9.08 -19.79
C ILE A 201 10.31 -9.96 -19.58
N ARG A 202 9.15 -9.39 -19.27
CA ARG A 202 7.90 -10.10 -19.01
C ARG A 202 7.44 -10.93 -20.19
N CYS A 203 7.62 -10.43 -21.42
CA CYS A 203 7.25 -11.13 -22.65
C CYS A 203 8.38 -12.01 -23.22
N ASN A 204 9.49 -12.20 -22.49
CA ASN A 204 10.69 -12.90 -22.95
C ASN A 204 11.23 -12.37 -24.30
N LYS A 205 11.12 -11.06 -24.52
CA LYS A 205 11.58 -10.33 -25.72
C LYS A 205 12.75 -9.38 -25.40
N PHE A 206 13.39 -9.59 -24.24
CA PHE A 206 14.57 -8.81 -23.86
C PHE A 206 15.72 -9.10 -24.81
N GLY A 207 16.28 -8.07 -25.43
CA GLY A 207 17.35 -8.18 -26.41
C GLY A 207 18.38 -7.06 -26.28
N ASN A 208 19.32 -6.97 -27.25
CA ASN A 208 20.46 -6.07 -27.20
C ASN A 208 20.07 -4.59 -27.00
N LYS A 209 18.99 -4.12 -27.61
CA LYS A 209 18.47 -2.75 -27.39
C LYS A 209 18.25 -2.45 -25.90
N HIS A 210 17.58 -3.38 -25.21
CA HIS A 210 17.27 -3.23 -23.79
C HIS A 210 18.53 -3.39 -22.92
N LEU A 211 19.43 -4.31 -23.32
CA LEU A 211 20.70 -4.52 -22.64
C LEU A 211 21.56 -3.25 -22.66
N CYS A 212 21.69 -2.57 -23.81
CA CYS A 212 22.41 -1.29 -23.92
C CYS A 212 21.84 -0.23 -22.95
N GLN A 213 20.51 -0.17 -22.79
CA GLN A 213 19.88 0.75 -21.84
C GLN A 213 20.20 0.39 -20.39
N ILE A 214 20.16 -0.89 -20.04
CA ILE A 214 20.52 -1.41 -18.70
C ILE A 214 22.00 -1.18 -18.40
N GLU A 215 22.88 -1.34 -19.38
CA GLU A 215 24.33 -1.12 -19.23
C GLU A 215 24.67 0.34 -18.85
N THR A 216 23.89 1.31 -19.28
CA THR A 216 24.05 2.72 -18.85
C THR A 216 23.87 2.88 -17.33
N ARG A 217 23.25 1.92 -16.66
CA ARG A 217 22.98 1.93 -15.22
C ARG A 217 23.98 1.12 -14.41
N LYS A 218 24.97 0.50 -15.07
CA LYS A 218 26.06 -0.22 -14.40
C LYS A 218 27.00 0.78 -13.72
N ILE A 219 27.29 0.52 -12.46
CA ILE A 219 28.11 1.39 -11.62
C ILE A 219 29.19 0.56 -10.90
N ALA A 220 30.37 1.10 -10.75
CA ALA A 220 31.42 0.48 -9.96
C ALA A 220 31.09 0.59 -8.46
N LYS A 221 31.46 -0.43 -7.69
CA LYS A 221 31.12 -0.55 -6.26
C LYS A 221 31.55 0.67 -5.41
N HIS A 222 32.65 1.31 -5.75
CA HIS A 222 33.17 2.49 -5.05
C HIS A 222 32.42 3.78 -5.40
N LEU A 223 31.62 3.80 -6.48
CA LEU A 223 30.81 4.95 -6.89
C LEU A 223 29.35 4.83 -6.45
N VAL A 224 29.02 3.75 -5.72
CA VAL A 224 27.65 3.52 -5.22
C VAL A 224 27.27 4.62 -4.23
N PRO A 225 26.13 5.31 -4.44
CA PRO A 225 25.68 6.32 -3.49
C PRO A 225 25.39 5.69 -2.11
N ASP A 226 25.97 6.21 -1.05
CA ASP A 226 25.82 5.69 0.32
C ASP A 226 24.35 5.71 0.81
N TRP A 227 23.56 6.59 0.23
CA TRP A 227 22.16 6.76 0.60
C TRP A 227 21.18 5.83 -0.14
N ALA A 228 21.58 5.26 -1.28
CA ALA A 228 20.68 4.41 -2.06
C ALA A 228 20.55 3.04 -1.39
N PRO A 229 19.32 2.53 -1.17
CA PRO A 229 19.14 1.23 -0.53
C PRO A 229 19.70 0.12 -1.42
N LYS A 230 20.42 -0.80 -0.78
CA LYS A 230 20.95 -2.00 -1.44
C LYS A 230 19.91 -3.10 -1.39
N LEU A 231 19.46 -3.60 -2.55
CA LEU A 231 18.57 -4.74 -2.65
C LEU A 231 19.38 -6.03 -2.74
N PHE A 232 19.16 -6.90 -1.75
CA PHE A 232 19.78 -8.22 -1.67
C PHE A 232 18.77 -9.33 -1.99
N SER A 233 19.24 -10.39 -2.61
CA SER A 233 18.46 -11.61 -2.84
C SER A 233 18.17 -12.39 -1.55
N HIS A 234 19.04 -12.29 -0.53
CA HIS A 234 18.98 -13.05 0.72
C HIS A 234 18.87 -12.16 1.97
N ASN A 235 18.23 -12.68 3.04
CA ASN A 235 18.02 -11.93 4.30
C ASN A 235 19.28 -11.75 5.15
N PHE A 236 20.23 -12.71 5.07
CA PHE A 236 21.36 -12.78 6.01
C PHE A 236 22.24 -11.52 6.04
N ASP A 237 22.43 -10.88 4.90
CA ASP A 237 23.31 -9.71 4.80
C ASP A 237 22.62 -8.39 5.14
N VAL A 238 21.30 -8.34 5.12
CA VAL A 238 20.53 -7.08 5.28
C VAL A 238 20.65 -6.52 6.71
N ASP A 239 20.40 -7.37 7.70
CA ASP A 239 20.40 -6.91 9.10
C ASP A 239 21.82 -6.53 9.53
N ARG A 240 22.83 -7.34 9.14
CA ARG A 240 24.25 -7.04 9.37
C ARG A 240 24.67 -5.71 8.74
N VAL A 241 24.35 -5.48 7.47
CA VAL A 241 24.71 -4.23 6.77
C VAL A 241 24.06 -3.02 7.44
N ASN A 242 22.77 -3.14 7.82
CA ASN A 242 22.07 -2.06 8.49
C ASN A 242 22.65 -1.75 9.88
N GLU A 243 23.04 -2.77 10.66
CA GLU A 243 23.67 -2.61 11.97
C GLU A 243 25.08 -2.02 11.86
N GLU A 244 25.90 -2.51 10.93
CA GLU A 244 27.24 -1.97 10.64
C GLU A 244 27.18 -0.49 10.25
N MET A 245 26.28 -0.12 9.37
CA MET A 245 26.11 1.27 8.92
C MET A 245 25.60 2.17 10.03
N LEU A 246 24.66 1.68 10.86
CA LEU A 246 24.20 2.42 12.04
C LEU A 246 25.34 2.59 13.06
N GLY A 247 26.19 1.57 13.22
CA GLY A 247 27.36 1.60 14.10
C GLY A 247 28.37 2.70 13.73
N LYS A 248 28.57 2.97 12.44
CA LYS A 248 29.49 4.00 11.92
C LYS A 248 29.07 5.44 12.19
N LEU A 249 27.82 5.67 12.62
CA LEU A 249 27.35 7.01 12.96
C LEU A 249 27.73 7.36 14.40
N ASP A 250 28.37 8.51 14.63
CA ASP A 250 28.86 8.94 15.95
C ASP A 250 27.75 9.51 16.86
N SER A 251 26.55 9.77 16.32
CA SER A 251 25.46 10.38 17.06
C SER A 251 24.82 9.42 18.07
N LYS A 252 24.24 10.00 19.15
CA LYS A 252 23.58 9.23 20.21
C LYS A 252 22.41 8.42 19.65
N GLN A 253 22.39 7.12 19.96
CA GLN A 253 21.31 6.22 19.56
C GLN A 253 20.05 6.44 20.38
N LYS A 254 18.90 6.50 19.71
CA LYS A 254 17.58 6.40 20.31
C LYS A 254 16.91 5.09 19.92
N THR A 255 16.24 4.47 20.87
CA THR A 255 15.54 3.20 20.68
C THR A 255 14.05 3.41 20.87
N PHE A 256 13.25 2.90 19.93
CA PHE A 256 11.80 2.93 19.94
C PHE A 256 11.30 1.49 20.00
N LEU A 257 10.49 1.19 21.02
CA LEU A 257 9.92 -0.13 21.22
C LEU A 257 8.48 -0.17 20.68
N MET A 258 8.15 -1.28 20.06
CA MET A 258 6.79 -1.55 19.57
C MET A 258 5.87 -1.83 20.75
N PHE A 259 4.75 -1.11 20.81
CA PHE A 259 3.64 -1.46 21.72
C PHE A 259 2.72 -2.46 21.02
N SER A 260 2.11 -3.36 21.77
CA SER A 260 1.20 -4.37 21.21
C SER A 260 0.05 -4.67 22.18
N GLU A 261 -1.15 -4.82 21.63
CA GLU A 261 -2.38 -5.11 22.35
C GLU A 261 -3.22 -6.15 21.59
N GLY A 262 -3.85 -7.07 22.34
CA GLY A 262 -4.71 -8.12 21.79
C GLY A 262 -4.20 -9.54 22.02
N PRO A 263 -4.90 -10.56 21.49
CA PRO A 263 -4.54 -11.97 21.64
C PRO A 263 -3.16 -12.28 21.02
N ARG A 264 -2.30 -12.94 21.81
CA ARG A 264 -0.90 -13.24 21.43
C ARG A 264 -0.74 -13.83 20.02
N PRO A 265 -1.54 -14.79 19.53
CA PRO A 265 -1.37 -15.33 18.18
C PRO A 265 -1.59 -14.30 17.06
N ILE A 266 -2.53 -13.35 17.25
CA ILE A 266 -2.84 -12.30 16.27
C ILE A 266 -1.74 -11.22 16.32
N VAL A 267 -1.30 -10.85 17.52
CA VAL A 267 -0.19 -9.91 17.72
C VAL A 267 1.09 -10.43 17.06
N GLU A 268 1.45 -11.70 17.27
CA GLU A 268 2.64 -12.30 16.64
C GLU A 268 2.52 -12.34 15.10
N ALA A 269 1.31 -12.58 14.58
CA ALA A 269 1.07 -12.49 13.15
C ALA A 269 1.25 -11.05 12.61
N LEU A 270 0.74 -10.04 13.34
CA LEU A 270 0.94 -8.62 13.01
C LEU A 270 2.41 -8.24 13.03
N LYS A 271 3.16 -8.64 14.07
CA LYS A 271 4.59 -8.37 14.19
C LYS A 271 5.39 -8.96 13.03
N LYS A 272 5.11 -10.22 12.65
CA LYS A 272 5.75 -10.87 11.49
C LYS A 272 5.42 -10.17 10.16
N GLY A 273 4.23 -9.59 10.04
CA GLY A 273 3.80 -8.83 8.87
C GLY A 273 4.26 -7.37 8.87
N CYS A 274 4.64 -6.83 10.02
CA CYS A 274 5.09 -5.46 10.12
C CYS A 274 6.53 -5.30 9.61
N LEU A 275 6.73 -4.36 8.70
CA LEU A 275 8.07 -4.05 8.17
C LEU A 275 8.91 -3.24 9.17
N SER A 276 8.27 -2.49 10.08
CA SER A 276 8.94 -1.80 11.17
C SER A 276 9.36 -2.81 12.24
N PRO A 277 10.63 -2.80 12.71
CA PRO A 277 11.10 -3.76 13.69
C PRO A 277 10.52 -3.51 15.08
N GLU A 278 10.41 -4.56 15.90
CA GLU A 278 9.95 -4.45 17.29
C GLU A 278 10.83 -3.50 18.10
N LYS A 279 12.14 -3.57 17.91
CA LYS A 279 13.13 -2.66 18.47
C LYS A 279 13.76 -1.87 17.33
N LEU A 280 13.33 -0.62 17.16
CA LEU A 280 13.87 0.29 16.14
C LEU A 280 14.94 1.18 16.78
N CYS A 281 16.19 1.00 16.37
CA CYS A 281 17.32 1.83 16.77
C CYS A 281 17.62 2.85 15.68
N LEU A 282 17.66 4.14 16.04
CA LEU A 282 17.92 5.24 15.12
C LEU A 282 19.02 6.16 15.67
N LYS A 283 19.80 6.72 14.77
CA LYS A 283 20.77 7.79 15.02
C LYS A 283 20.54 8.94 14.03
N VAL A 284 20.97 10.15 14.36
CA VAL A 284 21.01 11.25 13.39
C VAL A 284 21.94 10.84 12.25
N GLY A 285 21.51 11.05 11.01
CA GLY A 285 22.18 10.57 9.79
C GLY A 285 21.73 9.19 9.32
N ALA A 286 20.95 8.44 10.11
CA ALA A 286 20.50 7.11 9.70
C ALA A 286 19.60 7.16 8.45
N THR A 287 19.96 6.38 7.45
CA THR A 287 19.11 6.17 6.27
C THR A 287 17.94 5.29 6.64
N VAL A 288 16.74 5.80 6.41
CA VAL A 288 15.48 5.14 6.75
C VAL A 288 14.51 5.10 5.58
N MET A 289 13.58 4.15 5.66
CA MET A 289 12.47 4.02 4.73
C MET A 289 11.17 3.99 5.51
N PHE A 290 10.15 4.67 4.99
CA PHE A 290 8.80 4.58 5.50
C PHE A 290 8.17 3.24 5.13
N THR A 291 7.47 2.63 6.09
CA THR A 291 6.91 1.27 5.99
C THR A 291 5.38 1.26 5.88
N LYS A 292 4.77 2.44 5.83
CA LYS A 292 3.31 2.61 5.73
C LYS A 292 2.98 3.83 4.86
N ASN A 293 1.77 3.86 4.31
CA ASN A 293 1.27 5.01 3.56
C ASN A 293 0.64 6.03 4.51
N ASN A 294 1.05 7.30 4.39
CA ASN A 294 0.39 8.45 5.03
C ASN A 294 0.48 9.65 4.09
N LEU A 295 -0.52 9.79 3.25
CA LEU A 295 -0.58 10.88 2.26
C LEU A 295 -0.78 12.25 2.91
N GLN A 296 -1.31 12.30 4.15
CA GLN A 296 -1.51 13.57 4.86
C GLN A 296 -0.16 14.16 5.30
N ASP A 297 0.74 13.31 5.79
CA ASP A 297 2.10 13.71 6.16
C ASP A 297 3.06 13.67 4.97
N GLY A 298 2.60 13.24 3.79
CA GLY A 298 3.33 13.32 2.52
C GLY A 298 4.33 12.18 2.28
N PHE A 299 4.08 10.98 2.81
CA PHE A 299 4.91 9.79 2.55
C PHE A 299 4.08 8.55 2.21
N VAL A 300 4.71 7.65 1.49
CA VAL A 300 4.16 6.32 1.15
C VAL A 300 5.17 5.24 1.53
N ASN A 301 4.71 4.00 1.60
CA ASN A 301 5.58 2.85 1.80
C ASN A 301 6.67 2.81 0.72
N GLY A 302 7.94 2.72 1.14
CA GLY A 302 9.10 2.80 0.27
C GLY A 302 9.70 4.21 0.13
N THR A 303 9.06 5.26 0.68
CA THR A 303 9.66 6.62 0.69
C THR A 303 10.96 6.60 1.50
N LEU A 304 12.05 7.09 0.89
CA LEU A 304 13.38 7.13 1.49
C LEU A 304 13.68 8.49 2.11
N GLY A 305 14.47 8.49 3.17
CA GLY A 305 14.95 9.69 3.83
C GLY A 305 16.11 9.41 4.78
N ALA A 306 16.60 10.46 5.43
CA ALA A 306 17.58 10.37 6.50
C ALA A 306 17.04 11.03 7.77
N VAL A 307 17.36 10.50 8.92
CA VAL A 307 17.04 11.12 10.21
C VAL A 307 17.86 12.39 10.35
N GLU A 308 17.23 13.55 10.26
CA GLU A 308 17.90 14.85 10.35
C GLU A 308 18.18 15.23 11.81
N ARG A 309 17.19 15.04 12.66
CA ARG A 309 17.25 15.30 14.10
C ARG A 309 16.13 14.61 14.84
N PHE A 310 16.18 14.63 16.14
CA PHE A 310 15.06 14.26 17.01
C PHE A 310 14.42 15.51 17.58
N ASP A 311 13.10 15.56 17.54
CA ASP A 311 12.34 16.63 18.18
C ASP A 311 12.66 16.71 19.69
N LYS A 312 12.90 17.90 20.21
CA LYS A 312 13.34 18.08 21.61
C LYS A 312 12.25 17.77 22.62
N ILE A 313 10.99 17.97 22.25
CA ILE A 313 9.84 17.82 23.16
C ILE A 313 9.30 16.40 23.10
N SER A 314 8.95 15.91 21.90
CA SER A 314 8.35 14.58 21.72
C SER A 314 9.38 13.45 21.63
N GLY A 315 10.65 13.76 21.39
CA GLY A 315 11.69 12.78 21.14
C GLY A 315 11.56 12.04 19.80
N GLN A 316 10.55 12.34 19.01
CA GLN A 316 10.28 11.69 17.72
C GLN A 316 11.30 12.08 16.65
N PRO A 317 11.62 11.18 15.69
CA PRO A 317 12.53 11.51 14.61
C PRO A 317 11.90 12.47 13.60
N ILE A 318 12.69 13.43 13.14
CA ILE A 318 12.39 14.27 11.99
C ILE A 318 13.22 13.71 10.84
N VAL A 319 12.54 13.22 9.81
CA VAL A 319 13.16 12.60 8.65
C VAL A 319 13.10 13.57 7.48
N ARG A 320 14.26 13.87 6.91
CA ARG A 320 14.37 14.60 5.65
C ARG A 320 14.28 13.63 4.50
N THR A 321 13.18 13.73 3.73
CA THR A 321 13.00 12.90 2.53
C THR A 321 13.95 13.31 1.40
N ARG A 322 14.11 12.46 0.39
CA ARG A 322 14.89 12.77 -0.83
C ARG A 322 14.42 14.02 -1.56
N GLN A 323 13.13 14.30 -1.48
CA GLN A 323 12.52 15.50 -2.07
C GLN A 323 12.75 16.77 -1.22
N GLY A 324 13.57 16.70 -0.15
CA GLY A 324 13.92 17.82 0.72
C GLY A 324 12.85 18.17 1.76
N ARG A 325 11.77 17.39 1.90
CA ARG A 325 10.73 17.63 2.90
C ARG A 325 11.15 17.08 4.25
N ASN A 326 10.92 17.85 5.30
CA ASN A 326 11.10 17.43 6.69
C ASN A 326 9.77 16.91 7.23
N ILE A 327 9.74 15.64 7.65
CA ILE A 327 8.57 14.98 8.20
C ILE A 327 8.86 14.59 9.65
N GLN A 328 8.07 15.12 10.59
CA GLN A 328 8.07 14.63 11.97
C GLN A 328 7.29 13.32 11.99
N VAL A 329 8.00 12.20 12.25
CA VAL A 329 7.41 10.87 12.16
C VAL A 329 6.77 10.51 13.49
N LYS A 330 5.46 10.31 13.45
CA LYS A 330 4.66 9.85 14.59
C LYS A 330 4.49 8.33 14.54
N SER A 331 4.30 7.72 15.71
CA SER A 331 3.90 6.32 15.78
C SER A 331 2.58 6.10 15.05
N MET A 332 2.46 4.97 14.39
CA MET A 332 1.26 4.55 13.66
C MET A 332 0.85 3.15 14.10
N ASP A 333 -0.44 2.87 13.95
CA ASP A 333 -1.03 1.60 14.33
C ASP A 333 -1.15 0.67 13.13
N TRP A 334 -0.84 -0.61 13.32
CA TRP A 334 -1.22 -1.70 12.46
C TRP A 334 -2.28 -2.51 13.20
N ILE A 335 -3.47 -2.58 12.63
CA ILE A 335 -4.67 -3.08 13.29
C ILE A 335 -5.20 -4.26 12.49
N VAL A 336 -5.65 -5.28 13.20
CA VAL A 336 -6.53 -6.32 12.65
C VAL A 336 -7.91 -6.07 13.20
N GLU A 337 -8.83 -5.76 12.31
CA GLU A 337 -10.22 -5.48 12.64
C GLU A 337 -11.13 -6.64 12.21
N GLU A 338 -12.14 -6.91 12.99
CA GLU A 338 -13.28 -7.74 12.62
C GLU A 338 -14.57 -7.02 13.04
N ARG A 339 -15.42 -6.61 12.07
CA ARG A 339 -16.68 -5.88 12.30
C ARG A 339 -16.49 -4.61 13.11
N GLU A 340 -15.61 -3.71 12.65
CA GLU A 340 -15.30 -2.44 13.32
C GLU A 340 -14.75 -2.59 14.75
N LYS A 341 -14.47 -3.83 15.20
CA LYS A 341 -13.79 -4.06 16.48
C LYS A 341 -12.35 -4.42 16.22
N THR A 342 -11.45 -3.68 16.84
CA THR A 342 -10.04 -4.00 16.88
C THR A 342 -9.82 -5.31 17.62
N LEU A 343 -9.31 -6.33 16.94
CA LEU A 343 -8.94 -7.62 17.54
C LEU A 343 -7.53 -7.60 18.11
N ALA A 344 -6.60 -6.97 17.40
CA ALA A 344 -5.25 -6.77 17.86
C ALA A 344 -4.66 -5.54 17.17
N GLN A 345 -3.73 -4.91 17.87
CA GLN A 345 -3.04 -3.70 17.42
C GLN A 345 -1.57 -3.79 17.79
N ILE A 346 -0.71 -3.31 16.91
CA ILE A 346 0.67 -2.96 17.23
C ILE A 346 0.91 -1.51 16.84
N THR A 347 1.65 -0.79 17.67
CA THR A 347 1.99 0.63 17.46
C THR A 347 3.49 0.78 17.41
N GLN A 348 4.01 1.36 16.33
CA GLN A 348 5.44 1.63 16.15
C GLN A 348 5.62 2.85 15.23
N LEU A 349 6.82 3.43 15.21
CA LEU A 349 7.20 4.35 14.14
C LEU A 349 7.16 3.62 12.79
N PRO A 350 6.53 4.20 11.76
CA PRO A 350 6.47 3.59 10.43
C PRO A 350 7.80 3.74 9.67
N LEU A 351 8.89 3.32 10.32
CA LEU A 351 10.26 3.41 9.82
C LEU A 351 11.01 2.10 9.98
N ARG A 352 11.98 1.88 9.11
CA ARG A 352 13.05 0.91 9.25
C ARG A 352 14.35 1.46 8.70
N LEU A 353 15.49 0.90 9.13
CA LEU A 353 16.76 1.17 8.48
C LEU A 353 16.73 0.68 7.02
N ALA A 354 17.34 1.45 6.13
CA ALA A 354 17.20 1.26 4.70
C ALA A 354 18.51 1.36 3.91
N TRP A 355 19.63 1.10 4.51
CA TRP A 355 20.88 0.90 3.76
C TRP A 355 20.86 -0.42 2.99
N ALA A 356 20.14 -1.42 3.51
CA ALA A 356 19.92 -2.71 2.87
C ALA A 356 18.49 -3.22 3.09
N ILE A 357 17.92 -3.87 2.05
CA ILE A 357 16.57 -4.45 2.06
C ILE A 357 16.60 -5.71 1.20
N THR A 358 15.78 -6.73 1.49
CA THR A 358 15.66 -7.88 0.59
C THR A 358 14.64 -7.63 -0.52
N VAL A 359 14.85 -8.26 -1.69
CA VAL A 359 13.89 -8.24 -2.80
C VAL A 359 12.50 -8.70 -2.33
N HIS A 360 12.43 -9.76 -1.50
CA HIS A 360 11.17 -10.25 -0.94
C HIS A 360 10.45 -9.21 -0.07
N LYS A 361 11.18 -8.53 0.83
CA LYS A 361 10.59 -7.49 1.70
C LYS A 361 10.26 -6.21 0.93
N SER A 362 10.83 -6.00 -0.25
CA SER A 362 10.51 -4.88 -1.14
C SER A 362 9.28 -5.13 -2.02
N GLN A 363 8.70 -6.33 -2.00
CA GLN A 363 7.49 -6.65 -2.77
C GLN A 363 6.33 -5.72 -2.37
N GLY A 364 5.56 -5.25 -3.34
CA GLY A 364 4.52 -4.23 -3.11
C GLY A 364 5.01 -2.79 -2.93
N MET A 365 6.31 -2.56 -2.71
CA MET A 365 6.88 -1.22 -2.55
C MET A 365 7.25 -0.58 -3.90
N SER A 366 7.37 0.75 -3.89
CA SER A 366 7.93 1.54 -4.99
C SER A 366 9.05 2.42 -4.45
N MET A 367 10.21 2.36 -5.08
CA MET A 367 11.41 3.09 -4.69
C MET A 367 11.79 4.08 -5.78
N ASP A 368 12.26 5.25 -5.38
CA ASP A 368 12.79 6.24 -6.32
C ASP A 368 14.18 5.80 -6.82
N GLU A 369 14.97 5.18 -5.93
CA GLU A 369 16.34 4.72 -6.21
C GLU A 369 16.63 3.38 -5.52
N ALA A 370 17.45 2.54 -6.15
CA ALA A 370 17.97 1.31 -5.53
C ALA A 370 19.29 0.86 -6.18
N VAL A 371 20.19 0.33 -5.35
CA VAL A 371 21.39 -0.39 -5.78
C VAL A 371 21.11 -1.88 -5.78
N MET A 372 21.42 -2.55 -6.87
CA MET A 372 21.15 -3.98 -7.02
C MET A 372 22.38 -4.72 -7.51
N ASP A 373 22.71 -5.83 -6.86
CA ASP A 373 23.58 -6.85 -7.39
C ASP A 373 22.73 -8.06 -7.78
N LEU A 374 22.55 -8.21 -9.09
CA LEU A 374 21.73 -9.28 -9.68
C LEU A 374 22.59 -10.42 -10.25
N SER A 375 23.91 -10.42 -9.98
CA SER A 375 24.82 -11.49 -10.39
C SER A 375 24.48 -12.85 -9.75
N GLY A 376 23.90 -12.81 -8.54
CA GLY A 376 23.48 -13.99 -7.79
C GLY A 376 22.02 -14.40 -8.02
N VAL A 377 21.35 -13.91 -9.06
CA VAL A 377 19.97 -14.32 -9.39
C VAL A 377 19.96 -15.81 -9.77
N PHE A 378 19.17 -16.61 -9.06
CA PHE A 378 19.08 -18.06 -9.27
C PHE A 378 17.67 -18.53 -9.67
N GLU A 379 16.63 -17.73 -9.41
CA GLU A 379 15.23 -18.05 -9.70
C GLU A 379 14.70 -17.19 -10.86
N PHE A 380 13.86 -17.77 -11.71
CA PHE A 380 13.15 -17.03 -12.75
C PHE A 380 12.26 -15.94 -12.13
N GLY A 381 12.18 -14.78 -12.78
CA GLY A 381 11.37 -13.65 -12.32
C GLY A 381 11.99 -12.83 -11.17
N GLN A 382 13.01 -13.33 -10.47
CA GLN A 382 13.64 -12.62 -9.35
C GLN A 382 14.24 -11.27 -9.79
N GLY A 383 14.91 -11.25 -10.95
CA GLY A 383 15.44 -10.02 -11.54
C GLY A 383 14.32 -9.06 -11.94
N TYR A 384 13.26 -9.58 -12.57
CA TYR A 384 12.08 -8.78 -12.92
C TYR A 384 11.44 -8.13 -11.69
N VAL A 385 11.28 -8.89 -10.60
CA VAL A 385 10.73 -8.34 -9.34
C VAL A 385 11.63 -7.25 -8.79
N ALA A 386 12.95 -7.45 -8.75
CA ALA A 386 13.91 -6.47 -8.26
C ALA A 386 13.83 -5.17 -9.09
N LEU A 387 13.96 -5.27 -10.42
CA LEU A 387 13.93 -4.13 -11.32
C LEU A 387 12.59 -3.35 -11.22
N SER A 388 11.46 -4.07 -11.14
CA SER A 388 10.14 -3.46 -11.05
C SER A 388 9.89 -2.68 -9.73
N ARG A 389 10.81 -2.71 -8.76
CA ARG A 389 10.72 -1.91 -7.52
C ARG A 389 11.01 -0.44 -7.77
N VAL A 390 11.84 -0.11 -8.74
CA VAL A 390 12.24 1.26 -9.05
C VAL A 390 11.25 1.90 -10.01
N ARG A 391 10.99 3.19 -9.83
CA ARG A 391 10.00 3.93 -10.65
C ARG A 391 10.55 4.31 -12.02
N ARG A 392 11.84 4.63 -12.10
CA ARG A 392 12.51 5.16 -13.31
C ARG A 392 13.86 4.50 -13.51
N LEU A 393 14.27 4.37 -14.76
CA LEU A 393 15.59 3.84 -15.10
C LEU A 393 16.72 4.65 -14.46
N SER A 394 16.56 5.98 -14.33
CA SER A 394 17.54 6.87 -13.72
C SER A 394 17.82 6.57 -12.24
N GLY A 395 16.87 5.98 -11.52
CA GLY A 395 17.02 5.59 -10.11
C GLY A 395 17.66 4.20 -9.92
N LEU A 396 17.99 3.51 -11.00
CA LEU A 396 18.58 2.17 -10.95
C LEU A 396 20.09 2.25 -10.96
N TYR A 397 20.75 1.60 -9.98
CA TYR A 397 22.20 1.42 -9.89
C TYR A 397 22.50 -0.06 -9.89
N LEU A 398 23.18 -0.59 -10.91
CA LEU A 398 23.48 -2.01 -11.06
C LEU A 398 24.97 -2.27 -10.84
N LEU A 399 25.28 -3.18 -9.90
CA LEU A 399 26.64 -3.66 -9.67
C LEU A 399 26.99 -4.78 -10.63
N GLY A 400 26.03 -5.63 -10.96
CA GLY A 400 26.17 -6.74 -11.87
C GLY A 400 24.86 -7.47 -12.10
N TRP A 401 24.84 -8.35 -13.07
CA TRP A 401 23.73 -9.25 -13.38
C TRP A 401 24.24 -10.51 -14.08
N ASN A 402 23.43 -11.55 -14.09
CA ASN A 402 23.62 -12.74 -14.91
C ASN A 402 22.50 -12.87 -15.96
N ALA A 403 22.63 -13.81 -16.89
CA ALA A 403 21.66 -14.01 -17.96
C ALA A 403 20.24 -14.31 -17.42
N LYS A 404 20.13 -14.98 -16.26
CA LYS A 404 18.84 -15.34 -15.65
C LYS A 404 18.07 -14.15 -15.12
N THR A 405 18.74 -13.01 -14.87
CA THR A 405 18.13 -11.76 -14.39
C THR A 405 16.99 -11.28 -15.30
N PHE A 406 17.11 -11.48 -16.61
CA PHE A 406 16.16 -11.01 -17.60
C PHE A 406 15.22 -12.10 -18.12
N LEU A 407 15.18 -13.25 -17.46
CA LEU A 407 14.35 -14.38 -17.85
C LEU A 407 13.18 -14.54 -16.88
N VAL A 408 12.02 -14.89 -17.44
CA VAL A 408 10.82 -15.30 -16.72
C VAL A 408 10.55 -16.78 -16.98
N HIS A 409 9.73 -17.38 -16.09
CA HIS A 409 9.48 -18.83 -16.18
C HIS A 409 8.67 -19.16 -17.45
N PRO A 410 9.11 -20.11 -18.31
CA PRO A 410 8.43 -20.40 -19.57
C PRO A 410 6.97 -20.82 -19.43
N GLU A 411 6.65 -21.62 -18.40
CA GLU A 411 5.27 -22.05 -18.13
C GLU A 411 4.36 -20.86 -17.78
N ILE A 412 4.89 -19.85 -17.10
CA ILE A 412 4.13 -18.63 -16.78
C ILE A 412 3.82 -17.85 -18.04
N LEU A 413 4.75 -17.78 -19.00
CA LEU A 413 4.52 -17.13 -20.30
C LEU A 413 3.33 -17.76 -21.03
N ALA A 414 3.33 -19.08 -21.18
CA ALA A 414 2.25 -19.81 -21.83
C ALA A 414 0.92 -19.62 -21.10
N LYS A 415 0.96 -19.58 -19.76
CA LYS A 415 -0.24 -19.39 -18.95
C LYS A 415 -0.76 -17.95 -19.00
N ASP A 416 0.11 -16.95 -19.08
CA ASP A 416 -0.25 -15.53 -19.21
C ASP A 416 -1.01 -15.25 -20.51
N GLU A 417 -0.61 -15.89 -21.63
CA GLU A 417 -1.35 -15.80 -22.89
C GLU A 417 -2.79 -16.29 -22.74
N ILE A 418 -2.98 -17.42 -22.05
CA ILE A 418 -4.33 -17.95 -21.75
C ILE A 418 -5.10 -16.98 -20.85
N PHE A 419 -4.46 -16.40 -19.83
CA PHE A 419 -5.13 -15.42 -18.96
C PHE A 419 -5.54 -14.16 -19.73
N ARG A 420 -4.70 -13.66 -20.63
CA ARG A 420 -5.03 -12.50 -21.48
C ARG A 420 -6.20 -12.81 -22.42
N ALA A 421 -6.19 -13.95 -23.08
CA ALA A 421 -7.26 -14.40 -23.97
C ALA A 421 -8.60 -14.51 -23.21
N ARG A 422 -8.60 -15.20 -22.06
CA ARG A 422 -9.81 -15.33 -21.22
C ARG A 422 -10.29 -14.00 -20.64
N SER A 423 -9.38 -13.07 -20.37
CA SER A 423 -9.76 -11.72 -19.91
C SER A 423 -10.43 -10.90 -21.01
N ASN A 424 -9.97 -11.03 -22.26
CA ASN A 424 -10.61 -10.38 -23.39
C ASN A 424 -12.02 -10.95 -23.65
N GLU A 425 -12.15 -12.27 -23.62
CA GLU A 425 -13.46 -12.95 -23.72
C GLU A 425 -14.41 -12.50 -22.59
N ALA A 426 -13.93 -12.46 -21.35
CA ALA A 426 -14.73 -11.98 -20.23
C ALA A 426 -15.18 -10.53 -20.46
N GLN A 427 -14.28 -9.65 -20.92
CA GLN A 427 -14.60 -8.25 -21.22
C GLN A 427 -15.68 -8.14 -22.30
N GLU A 428 -15.58 -8.89 -23.39
CA GLU A 428 -16.57 -8.91 -24.46
C GLU A 428 -17.93 -9.41 -23.98
N ASN A 429 -17.95 -10.48 -23.18
CA ASN A 429 -19.19 -11.02 -22.64
C ASN A 429 -19.89 -10.06 -21.68
N PHE A 430 -19.11 -9.33 -20.85
CA PHE A 430 -19.69 -8.31 -19.96
C PHE A 430 -20.13 -7.04 -20.70
N LEU A 431 -19.52 -6.70 -21.84
CA LEU A 431 -19.97 -5.58 -22.70
C LEU A 431 -21.33 -5.83 -23.33
N LYS A 432 -21.72 -7.09 -23.57
CA LYS A 432 -23.04 -7.47 -24.11
C LYS A 432 -24.17 -7.31 -23.10
N ILE A 433 -23.85 -7.16 -21.80
CA ILE A 433 -24.85 -7.01 -20.74
C ILE A 433 -25.28 -5.54 -20.70
N ALA A 434 -26.58 -5.29 -20.92
CA ALA A 434 -27.14 -3.95 -20.76
C ALA A 434 -26.94 -3.42 -19.34
N GLU A 435 -26.77 -2.11 -19.16
CA GLU A 435 -26.51 -1.45 -17.90
C GLU A 435 -27.53 -1.80 -16.80
N ALA A 436 -28.83 -1.83 -17.16
CA ALA A 436 -29.89 -2.26 -16.25
C ALA A 436 -29.72 -3.72 -15.78
N GLY A 437 -29.28 -4.61 -16.67
CA GLY A 437 -29.00 -6.01 -16.34
C GLY A 437 -27.78 -6.15 -15.41
N LEU A 438 -26.77 -5.32 -15.61
CA LEU A 438 -25.58 -5.29 -14.73
C LEU A 438 -25.96 -4.77 -13.34
N THR A 439 -26.71 -3.67 -13.26
CA THR A 439 -27.22 -3.12 -12.00
C THR A 439 -28.06 -4.14 -11.23
N LYS A 440 -28.94 -4.87 -11.93
CA LYS A 440 -29.72 -5.95 -11.33
C LYS A 440 -28.82 -7.02 -10.71
N ARG A 441 -27.79 -7.50 -11.44
CA ARG A 441 -26.83 -8.50 -10.91
C ARG A 441 -26.09 -8.01 -9.68
N HIS A 442 -25.69 -6.72 -9.66
CA HIS A 442 -25.05 -6.12 -8.48
C HIS A 442 -25.98 -6.14 -7.27
N ASN A 443 -27.25 -5.75 -7.45
CA ASN A 443 -28.24 -5.72 -6.38
C ASN A 443 -28.57 -7.13 -5.88
N ASP A 444 -28.78 -8.08 -6.79
CA ASP A 444 -29.04 -9.49 -6.46
C ASP A 444 -27.90 -10.09 -5.63
N PHE A 445 -26.65 -9.76 -5.97
CA PHE A 445 -25.49 -10.22 -5.21
C PHE A 445 -25.44 -9.61 -3.81
N ILE A 446 -25.69 -8.30 -3.66
CA ILE A 446 -25.75 -7.63 -2.36
C ILE A 446 -26.80 -8.29 -1.46
N VAL A 447 -28.00 -8.55 -1.99
CA VAL A 447 -29.10 -9.22 -1.27
C VAL A 447 -28.71 -10.65 -0.88
N ALA A 448 -28.12 -11.42 -1.79
CA ALA A 448 -27.66 -12.80 -1.54
C ALA A 448 -26.57 -12.86 -0.44
N CYS A 449 -25.75 -11.81 -0.32
CA CYS A 449 -24.78 -11.68 0.77
C CYS A 449 -25.39 -11.24 2.10
N GLY A 450 -26.69 -10.87 2.13
CA GLY A 450 -27.36 -10.31 3.31
C GLY A 450 -27.03 -8.86 3.58
N GLY A 451 -26.60 -8.13 2.55
CA GLY A 451 -26.32 -6.71 2.61
C GLY A 451 -27.58 -5.84 2.41
N SER A 452 -27.41 -4.53 2.53
CA SER A 452 -28.46 -3.51 2.32
C SER A 452 -28.24 -2.83 0.99
N LEU A 453 -29.32 -2.64 0.21
CA LEU A 453 -29.29 -1.81 -0.99
C LEU A 453 -29.23 -0.32 -0.65
N GLU A 454 -29.68 0.05 0.54
CA GLU A 454 -29.49 1.41 1.05
C GLU A 454 -28.03 1.61 1.44
N VAL A 455 -27.39 2.55 0.77
CA VAL A 455 -25.98 2.87 0.99
C VAL A 455 -25.83 3.76 2.23
N ASP A 456 -24.99 3.38 3.17
CA ASP A 456 -24.64 4.22 4.29
C ASP A 456 -23.85 5.47 3.82
N LYS A 457 -24.55 6.63 3.81
CA LYS A 457 -24.00 7.91 3.37
C LYS A 457 -22.74 8.34 4.15
N ASN A 458 -22.56 7.88 5.38
CA ASN A 458 -21.37 8.20 6.19
C ASN A 458 -20.15 7.41 5.70
N THR A 459 -20.35 6.17 5.32
CA THR A 459 -19.30 5.33 4.72
C THR A 459 -18.91 5.86 3.34
N VAL A 460 -19.88 6.29 2.52
CA VAL A 460 -19.61 6.93 1.21
C VAL A 460 -18.87 8.26 1.36
N LYS A 461 -19.16 9.07 2.38
CA LYS A 461 -18.41 10.31 2.66
C LYS A 461 -16.95 10.03 3.04
N LYS A 462 -16.68 8.96 3.79
CA LYS A 462 -15.31 8.50 4.07
C LYS A 462 -14.61 8.06 2.77
N ILE A 463 -15.28 7.28 1.92
CA ILE A 463 -14.75 6.77 0.64
C ILE A 463 -14.51 7.92 -0.35
N ASN A 464 -15.49 8.81 -0.56
CA ASN A 464 -15.35 9.97 -1.43
C ASN A 464 -14.33 10.99 -0.89
N GLY A 465 -14.15 11.06 0.42
CA GLY A 465 -13.06 11.80 1.05
C GLY A 465 -11.68 11.23 0.68
N TRP A 466 -11.56 9.92 0.43
CA TRP A 466 -10.34 9.28 -0.08
C TRP A 466 -10.16 9.54 -1.59
N GLN A 467 -11.21 9.41 -2.40
CA GLN A 467 -11.18 9.62 -3.86
C GLN A 467 -10.97 11.10 -4.25
N LYS A 468 -11.60 12.05 -3.54
CA LYS A 468 -11.33 13.49 -3.76
C LYS A 468 -9.89 13.89 -3.43
N ARG A 469 -9.18 13.10 -2.62
CA ARG A 469 -7.76 13.35 -2.28
C ARG A 469 -6.76 12.83 -3.33
N GLU A 470 -7.14 11.89 -4.19
CA GLU A 470 -6.29 11.41 -5.30
C GLU A 470 -6.33 12.28 -6.56
N LYS A 471 -7.36 13.13 -6.73
CA LYS A 471 -7.50 14.10 -7.86
C LYS A 471 -7.48 15.56 -7.41
N GLY A 472 -6.91 15.86 -6.25
CA GLY A 472 -6.86 17.22 -5.73
C GLY A 472 -5.89 18.08 -6.51
N ILE A 473 -6.39 19.00 -7.34
CA ILE A 473 -5.80 20.34 -7.45
C ILE A 473 -5.42 20.71 -6.01
N ASP A 474 -4.12 21.02 -5.79
CA ASP A 474 -3.63 21.44 -4.49
C ASP A 474 -4.65 22.38 -3.84
N THR A 475 -5.13 22.02 -2.63
CA THR A 475 -6.23 22.73 -1.97
C THR A 475 -5.92 24.23 -1.80
N TYR A 476 -4.64 24.59 -1.77
CA TYR A 476 -4.17 25.97 -1.74
C TYR A 476 -4.29 26.63 -3.09
N SER A 477 -3.94 25.95 -4.18
CA SER A 477 -4.09 26.44 -5.55
C SER A 477 -5.55 26.73 -5.92
N ALA A 478 -6.49 25.89 -5.45
CA ALA A 478 -7.91 26.16 -5.64
C ALA A 478 -8.40 27.38 -4.83
N THR A 479 -7.88 27.59 -3.60
CA THR A 479 -8.17 28.81 -2.84
C THR A 479 -7.56 30.04 -3.53
N LEU A 480 -6.32 29.92 -4.01
CA LEU A 480 -5.60 31.00 -4.68
C LEU A 480 -6.32 31.45 -5.96
N ALA A 481 -6.79 30.49 -6.78
CA ALA A 481 -7.55 30.82 -7.99
C ALA A 481 -8.80 31.65 -7.68
N MET A 482 -9.61 31.23 -6.70
CA MET A 482 -10.81 31.95 -6.29
C MET A 482 -10.49 33.29 -5.61
N TRP A 483 -9.37 33.38 -4.89
CA TRP A 483 -8.85 34.61 -4.32
C TRP A 483 -8.48 35.62 -5.40
N ASN A 484 -7.78 35.17 -6.45
CA ASN A 484 -7.40 35.97 -7.60
C ASN A 484 -8.61 36.40 -8.46
N GLU A 485 -9.72 35.64 -8.44
CA GLU A 485 -11.01 36.02 -9.02
C GLU A 485 -11.73 37.13 -8.23
N GLY A 486 -11.16 37.58 -7.11
CA GLY A 486 -11.73 38.65 -6.30
C GLY A 486 -12.78 38.21 -5.26
N LYS A 487 -13.00 36.88 -5.07
CA LYS A 487 -13.96 36.36 -4.09
C LYS A 487 -13.48 36.62 -2.65
N ASN A 488 -14.41 36.92 -1.75
CA ASN A 488 -14.13 37.08 -0.32
C ASN A 488 -14.11 35.71 0.41
N ILE A 489 -13.67 35.70 1.68
CA ILE A 489 -13.54 34.47 2.49
C ILE A 489 -14.84 33.67 2.52
N ALA A 490 -15.97 34.33 2.80
CA ALA A 490 -17.29 33.69 2.91
C ALA A 490 -17.71 33.04 1.58
N GLN A 491 -17.46 33.71 0.45
CA GLN A 491 -17.76 33.19 -0.88
C GLN A 491 -16.88 32.00 -1.23
N ILE A 492 -15.58 32.04 -0.88
CA ILE A 492 -14.66 30.92 -1.10
C ILE A 492 -15.03 29.74 -0.19
N ALA A 493 -15.37 30.00 1.07
CA ALA A 493 -15.79 29.00 2.03
C ALA A 493 -17.06 28.28 1.56
N LYS A 494 -18.07 29.02 1.11
CA LYS A 494 -19.32 28.47 0.54
C LYS A 494 -19.09 27.68 -0.74
N ALA A 495 -18.30 28.20 -1.68
CA ALA A 495 -18.01 27.54 -2.96
C ALA A 495 -17.20 26.25 -2.79
N ARG A 496 -16.41 26.14 -1.74
CA ARG A 496 -15.57 24.99 -1.43
C ARG A 496 -16.13 24.08 -0.34
N GLU A 497 -17.29 24.39 0.21
CA GLU A 497 -17.89 23.66 1.33
C GLU A 497 -16.94 23.52 2.54
N LEU A 498 -16.17 24.58 2.84
CA LEU A 498 -15.20 24.65 3.93
C LEU A 498 -15.60 25.73 4.93
N LYS A 499 -15.05 25.64 6.15
CA LYS A 499 -15.23 26.71 7.16
C LYS A 499 -14.36 27.91 6.80
N GLU A 500 -14.81 29.12 7.13
CA GLU A 500 -14.06 30.36 6.91
C GLU A 500 -12.68 30.34 7.59
N SER A 501 -12.59 29.79 8.80
CA SER A 501 -11.31 29.59 9.50
C SER A 501 -10.32 28.72 8.72
N THR A 502 -10.81 27.76 7.95
CA THR A 502 -9.96 26.93 7.06
C THR A 502 -9.45 27.74 5.88
N ILE A 503 -10.29 28.62 5.29
CA ILE A 503 -9.87 29.49 4.19
C ILE A 503 -8.84 30.52 4.67
N ILE A 504 -9.03 31.10 5.86
CA ILE A 504 -8.05 32.01 6.50
C ILE A 504 -6.71 31.30 6.69
N SER A 505 -6.71 30.04 7.14
CA SER A 505 -5.50 29.23 7.28
C SER A 505 -4.82 28.95 5.92
N HIS A 506 -5.61 28.77 4.84
CA HIS A 506 -5.06 28.61 3.49
C HIS A 506 -4.40 29.90 3.02
N ILE A 507 -5.06 31.04 3.20
CA ILE A 507 -4.54 32.36 2.82
C ILE A 507 -3.26 32.68 3.61
N GLU A 508 -3.21 32.38 4.91
CA GLU A 508 -2.00 32.56 5.72
C GLU A 508 -0.82 31.76 5.16
N LYS A 509 -1.04 30.51 4.73
CA LYS A 509 0.00 29.68 4.16
C LYS A 509 0.44 30.16 2.76
N LEU A 510 -0.50 30.63 1.94
CA LEU A 510 -0.23 31.21 0.63
C LEU A 510 0.56 32.53 0.75
N ALA A 511 0.23 33.37 1.73
CA ALA A 511 0.95 34.60 2.05
C ALA A 511 2.39 34.30 2.53
N LYS A 512 2.57 33.32 3.43
CA LYS A 512 3.90 32.84 3.86
C LYS A 512 4.74 32.35 2.70
N ASN A 513 4.13 31.71 1.70
CA ASN A 513 4.80 31.23 0.49
C ASN A 513 4.97 32.31 -0.59
N LYS A 514 4.66 33.58 -0.29
CA LYS A 514 4.73 34.74 -1.21
C LYS A 514 3.85 34.61 -2.47
N GLN A 515 2.79 33.78 -2.41
CA GLN A 515 1.85 33.59 -3.52
C GLN A 515 0.69 34.59 -3.48
N ILE A 516 0.44 35.21 -2.34
CA ILE A 516 -0.49 36.34 -2.17
C ILE A 516 0.31 37.56 -1.71
N GLY A 517 0.14 38.67 -2.41
CA GLY A 517 0.80 39.92 -2.09
C GLY A 517 0.21 40.59 -0.84
N ARG A 518 1.03 41.36 -0.11
CA ARG A 518 0.56 42.08 1.09
C ARG A 518 -0.56 43.07 0.79
N GLY A 519 -0.54 43.73 -0.36
CA GLY A 519 -1.61 44.65 -0.78
C GLY A 519 -2.97 43.97 -0.87
N ASP A 520 -2.99 42.69 -1.29
CA ASP A 520 -4.23 41.92 -1.39
C ASP A 520 -4.76 41.46 -0.04
N LEU A 521 -3.90 41.33 0.98
CA LEU A 521 -4.30 40.95 2.33
C LEU A 521 -5.13 42.05 3.04
N SER A 522 -5.03 43.30 2.61
CA SER A 522 -5.86 44.40 3.13
C SER A 522 -7.36 44.14 2.99
N ARG A 523 -7.76 43.30 2.03
CA ARG A 523 -9.15 42.84 1.82
C ARG A 523 -9.70 42.00 2.97
N LEU A 524 -8.84 41.51 3.88
CA LEU A 524 -9.21 40.72 5.05
C LEU A 524 -9.54 41.61 6.27
N LEU A 525 -9.18 42.87 6.24
CA LEU A 525 -9.32 43.77 7.37
C LEU A 525 -10.77 44.25 7.51
N THR A 526 -11.37 43.97 8.66
CA THR A 526 -12.58 44.66 9.08
C THR A 526 -12.20 46.04 9.61
N PRO A 527 -13.09 47.05 9.56
CA PRO A 527 -12.82 48.39 10.12
C PRO A 527 -12.34 48.35 11.59
N THR A 528 -12.91 47.46 12.37
CA THR A 528 -12.55 47.25 13.77
C THR A 528 -11.14 46.72 13.93
N LEU A 529 -10.77 45.73 13.12
CA LEU A 529 -9.43 45.13 13.17
C LEU A 529 -8.36 46.08 12.64
N ALA A 530 -8.68 46.83 11.58
CA ALA A 530 -7.76 47.84 11.00
C ALA A 530 -7.37 48.93 12.00
N ASN A 531 -8.35 49.43 12.79
CA ASN A 531 -8.09 50.49 13.77
C ASN A 531 -7.24 50.00 14.96
N ASN A 532 -7.25 48.72 15.26
CA ASN A 532 -6.58 48.15 16.43
C ASN A 532 -5.32 47.31 16.08
N LEU A 533 -4.88 47.30 14.82
CA LEU A 533 -3.69 46.56 14.38
C LEU A 533 -2.43 46.95 15.16
N SER A 534 -2.26 48.23 15.49
CA SER A 534 -1.11 48.75 16.23
C SER A 534 -1.02 48.16 17.64
N GLU A 535 -2.16 48.01 18.33
CA GLU A 535 -2.25 47.36 19.65
C GLU A 535 -1.83 45.89 19.59
N ILE A 536 -2.39 45.18 18.62
CA ILE A 536 -2.10 43.73 18.43
C ILE A 536 -0.63 43.53 18.01
N HIS A 537 -0.11 44.40 17.14
CA HIS A 537 1.28 44.33 16.68
C HIS A 537 2.29 44.63 17.80
N ALA A 538 1.97 45.54 18.72
CA ALA A 538 2.82 45.81 19.90
C ALA A 538 2.97 44.52 20.75
N LEU A 539 1.86 43.81 20.99
CA LEU A 539 1.88 42.54 21.73
C LEU A 539 2.62 41.42 21.00
N PHE A 540 2.58 41.38 19.66
CA PHE A 540 3.41 40.46 18.90
C PHE A 540 4.91 40.71 19.07
N CYS A 541 5.32 41.96 19.31
CA CYS A 541 6.70 42.29 19.64
C CYS A 541 7.13 41.72 21.00
N GLU A 542 6.23 41.80 21.99
CA GLU A 542 6.52 41.42 23.38
C GLU A 542 6.40 39.92 23.59
N VAL A 543 5.34 39.29 23.10
CA VAL A 543 4.98 37.90 23.39
C VAL A 543 5.49 36.93 22.30
N GLY A 544 5.76 37.43 21.07
CA GLY A 544 6.23 36.64 19.94
C GLY A 544 5.10 36.19 19.00
N LEU A 545 5.50 35.73 17.79
CA LEU A 545 4.60 35.40 16.67
C LEU A 545 4.26 33.91 16.54
N GLU A 546 4.94 33.03 17.29
CA GLU A 546 4.83 31.57 17.07
C GLU A 546 3.51 30.99 17.56
N ARG A 547 2.97 31.50 18.68
CA ARG A 547 1.71 31.04 19.28
C ARG A 547 0.77 32.20 19.49
N LEU A 548 -0.49 32.03 19.10
CA LEU A 548 -1.51 33.06 19.26
C LEU A 548 -2.20 32.99 20.65
N SER A 549 -2.09 31.85 21.35
CA SER A 549 -2.75 31.68 22.65
C SER A 549 -2.31 32.73 23.71
N PRO A 550 -1.00 33.02 23.89
CA PRO A 550 -0.59 34.04 24.85
C PRO A 550 -1.12 35.43 24.50
N VAL A 551 -1.14 35.80 23.20
CA VAL A 551 -1.66 37.08 22.73
C VAL A 551 -3.17 37.16 22.90
N PHE A 552 -3.89 36.04 22.71
CA PHE A 552 -5.33 35.97 22.96
C PHE A 552 -5.68 36.16 24.44
N GLU A 553 -4.87 35.59 25.34
CA GLU A 553 -5.03 35.72 26.79
C GLU A 553 -4.76 37.15 27.27
N GLU A 554 -3.68 37.77 26.78
CA GLU A 554 -3.34 39.18 27.11
C GLU A 554 -4.43 40.19 26.64
N LEU A 555 -5.03 39.89 25.49
CA LEU A 555 -6.16 40.69 24.96
C LEU A 555 -7.52 40.28 25.58
N ALA A 556 -7.52 39.45 26.62
CA ALA A 556 -8.71 38.98 27.33
C ALA A 556 -9.84 38.48 26.40
N GLY A 557 -9.48 37.87 25.27
CA GLY A 557 -10.43 37.35 24.29
C GLY A 557 -11.15 38.40 23.46
N LYS A 558 -10.71 39.66 23.45
CA LYS A 558 -11.29 40.78 22.68
C LYS A 558 -11.35 40.53 21.18
N TYR A 559 -10.41 39.70 20.66
CA TYR A 559 -10.31 39.30 19.23
C TYR A 559 -10.34 37.79 19.10
N SER A 560 -11.00 37.30 18.05
CA SER A 560 -11.00 35.87 17.73
C SER A 560 -9.62 35.38 17.24
N TYR A 561 -9.39 34.08 17.32
CA TYR A 561 -8.16 33.48 16.77
C TYR A 561 -7.98 33.74 15.26
N ASP A 562 -9.08 33.88 14.52
CA ASP A 562 -9.06 34.19 13.10
C ASP A 562 -8.64 35.65 12.82
N GLU A 563 -9.13 36.59 13.63
CA GLU A 563 -8.69 38.00 13.58
C GLU A 563 -7.21 38.15 13.97
N LEU A 564 -6.74 37.44 15.00
CA LEU A 564 -5.32 37.42 15.37
C LEU A 564 -4.44 36.79 14.28
N ARG A 565 -4.93 35.81 13.53
CA ARG A 565 -4.23 35.26 12.35
C ARG A 565 -4.12 36.30 11.25
N ILE A 566 -5.19 37.03 10.96
CA ILE A 566 -5.18 38.10 9.97
C ILE A 566 -4.20 39.21 10.39
N ALA A 567 -4.22 39.64 11.65
CA ALA A 567 -3.27 40.61 12.17
C ALA A 567 -1.82 40.15 12.06
N ARG A 568 -1.56 38.84 12.32
CA ARG A 568 -0.23 38.24 12.17
C ARG A 568 0.28 38.24 10.72
N MET A 569 -0.62 38.04 9.74
CA MET A 569 -0.24 38.13 8.31
C MET A 569 0.17 39.54 7.89
N MET A 570 -0.38 40.54 8.55
CA MET A 570 -0.09 41.97 8.30
C MET A 570 1.14 42.48 9.06
N TYR A 571 1.60 41.73 10.07
CA TYR A 571 2.72 42.15 10.92
C TYR A 571 4.02 42.26 10.11
N GLN A 572 4.75 43.36 10.30
CA GLN A 572 6.09 43.59 9.76
C GLN A 572 7.09 43.57 10.91
N LYS A 573 8.12 42.76 10.77
CA LYS A 573 9.31 42.82 11.60
C LYS A 573 10.30 43.80 11.00
#